data_eb0daadb4bf33df54c4ff8eee7939bc6
#
_entry.id   eb0daadb4bf33df54c4ff8eee7939bc6
#
_cell.length_a   1.000
_cell.length_b   1.000
_cell.length_c   1.000
_cell.angle_alpha   90.00
_cell.angle_beta   90.00
_cell.angle_gamma   90.00
#
_symmetry.space_group_name_H-M   'P 1'
#
loop_
_entity.id
_entity.type
_entity.pdbx_description
1 polymer ?
#
loop_
_entity_poly.entity_id
_entity_poly.type
_entity_poly.pdbx_seq_one_letter_code
_entity_poly.pdbx_strand_id
1 'polypeptide(L)'
;MSYSSKGLPGLRGSDHIGFTVPNLSEAVDFFVNVIGCEAFYELGPFSSEGDWMETQLNVQRDTVMKKLRFLRCAHGPNLEIFEYDAPDQRPTPPKNSDVGGHHIAFYVDDFDRALEHLRRHGVEILGDPVVRTSGPSAGQTWIYFLAPWGMQLELLSYPSGKGYEQDFENKLWNPAHPED
;
A
#
# COMPACT_ATOMS: atom_id res chain seq x y z
N MET A 1 -22.80 -2.01 -16.15
CA MET A 1 -22.82 -1.51 -14.76
C MET A 1 -23.28 -0.06 -14.78
N SER A 2 -24.44 0.27 -14.16
CA SER A 2 -24.86 1.66 -14.01
C SER A 2 -24.10 2.27 -12.82
N TYR A 3 -23.19 3.16 -13.08
CA TYR A 3 -22.54 3.92 -12.01
C TYR A 3 -23.61 4.77 -11.29
N SER A 4 -23.62 4.69 -9.95
CA SER A 4 -24.47 5.53 -9.09
C SER A 4 -24.34 6.99 -9.53
N SER A 5 -25.45 7.71 -9.65
CA SER A 5 -25.49 9.15 -9.89
C SER A 5 -24.94 9.97 -8.70
N LYS A 6 -24.53 9.29 -7.62
CA LYS A 6 -23.94 9.86 -6.41
C LYS A 6 -22.46 9.50 -6.39
N GLY A 7 -21.61 10.50 -6.28
CA GLY A 7 -20.16 10.32 -6.19
C GLY A 7 -19.40 11.01 -7.31
N LEU A 8 -18.14 10.65 -7.46
CA LEU A 8 -17.24 11.24 -8.43
C LEU A 8 -17.64 10.82 -9.86
N PRO A 9 -18.01 11.77 -10.75
CA PRO A 9 -18.42 11.43 -12.10
C PRO A 9 -17.32 10.69 -12.87
N GLY A 10 -17.68 9.54 -13.49
CA GLY A 10 -16.74 8.76 -14.28
C GLY A 10 -15.74 7.92 -13.49
N LEU A 11 -15.92 7.77 -12.18
CA LEU A 11 -15.04 6.93 -11.36
C LEU A 11 -14.95 5.50 -11.92
N ARG A 12 -13.74 5.01 -12.15
CA ARG A 12 -13.44 3.65 -12.62
C ARG A 12 -12.79 2.78 -11.54
N GLY A 13 -12.09 3.39 -10.59
CA GLY A 13 -11.37 2.70 -9.52
C GLY A 13 -10.27 3.58 -8.92
N SER A 14 -9.47 3.01 -8.04
CA SER A 14 -8.26 3.66 -7.54
C SER A 14 -7.11 3.44 -8.53
N ASP A 15 -6.41 4.51 -8.93
CA ASP A 15 -5.28 4.44 -9.87
C ASP A 15 -3.97 4.09 -9.14
N HIS A 16 -3.65 4.86 -8.08
CA HIS A 16 -2.44 4.64 -7.28
C HIS A 16 -2.64 5.02 -5.81
N ILE A 17 -1.73 4.55 -4.99
CA ILE A 17 -1.54 4.97 -3.60
C ILE A 17 -0.19 5.67 -3.53
N GLY A 18 -0.21 6.97 -3.19
CA GLY A 18 1.00 7.78 -3.02
C GLY A 18 1.45 7.79 -1.56
N PHE A 19 2.76 7.59 -1.31
CA PHE A 19 3.34 7.70 0.02
C PHE A 19 4.83 8.06 -0.05
N THR A 20 5.34 8.63 1.04
CA THR A 20 6.73 9.08 1.16
C THR A 20 7.56 8.09 1.95
N VAL A 21 8.79 7.86 1.49
CA VAL A 21 9.79 7.04 2.16
C VAL A 21 11.07 7.83 2.41
N PRO A 22 11.88 7.46 3.42
CA PRO A 22 13.14 8.17 3.69
C PRO A 22 14.22 7.92 2.65
N ASN A 23 14.17 6.80 1.94
CA ASN A 23 15.11 6.41 0.88
C ASN A 23 14.38 5.62 -0.20
N LEU A 24 14.23 6.23 -1.38
CA LEU A 24 13.50 5.60 -2.49
C LEU A 24 14.21 4.35 -3.03
N SER A 25 15.53 4.34 -3.07
CA SER A 25 16.27 3.18 -3.60
C SER A 25 16.09 1.94 -2.71
N GLU A 26 16.13 2.11 -1.39
CA GLU A 26 15.84 1.05 -0.42
C GLU A 26 14.40 0.55 -0.54
N ALA A 27 13.44 1.48 -0.69
CA ALA A 27 12.03 1.12 -0.84
C ALA A 27 11.77 0.35 -2.14
N VAL A 28 12.35 0.79 -3.25
CA VAL A 28 12.23 0.08 -4.55
C VAL A 28 12.86 -1.30 -4.46
N ASP A 29 14.05 -1.44 -3.85
CA ASP A 29 14.69 -2.73 -3.66
C ASP A 29 13.81 -3.70 -2.85
N PHE A 30 13.25 -3.22 -1.74
CA PHE A 30 12.33 -4.01 -0.92
C PHE A 30 11.08 -4.44 -1.70
N PHE A 31 10.38 -3.51 -2.36
CA PHE A 31 9.16 -3.84 -3.08
C PHE A 31 9.40 -4.74 -4.29
N VAL A 32 10.52 -4.60 -4.98
CA VAL A 32 10.86 -5.44 -6.14
C VAL A 32 11.37 -6.81 -5.71
N ASN A 33 12.35 -6.86 -4.80
CA ASN A 33 13.06 -8.10 -4.50
C ASN A 33 12.45 -8.92 -3.36
N VAL A 34 11.67 -8.28 -2.46
CA VAL A 34 11.01 -8.99 -1.35
C VAL A 34 9.51 -9.17 -1.62
N ILE A 35 8.80 -8.12 -2.04
CA ILE A 35 7.35 -8.21 -2.30
C ILE A 35 7.05 -8.77 -3.69
N GLY A 36 7.90 -8.48 -4.69
CA GLY A 36 7.73 -8.96 -6.06
C GLY A 36 6.98 -7.99 -6.97
N CYS A 37 7.02 -6.69 -6.67
CA CYS A 37 6.47 -5.66 -7.54
C CYS A 37 7.39 -5.39 -8.73
N GLU A 38 6.83 -4.88 -9.82
CA GLU A 38 7.56 -4.42 -11.00
C GLU A 38 7.75 -2.90 -10.93
N ALA A 39 8.98 -2.41 -11.13
CA ALA A 39 9.28 -0.99 -11.13
C ALA A 39 9.20 -0.42 -12.55
N PHE A 40 8.56 0.76 -12.67
CA PHE A 40 8.39 1.47 -13.93
C PHE A 40 9.29 2.72 -13.98
N TYR A 41 8.72 3.85 -14.40
CA TYR A 41 9.48 5.09 -14.59
C TYR A 41 9.78 5.81 -13.28
N GLU A 42 10.85 6.57 -13.31
CA GLU A 42 11.28 7.47 -12.22
C GLU A 42 11.23 8.91 -12.72
N LEU A 43 10.84 9.83 -11.85
CA LEU A 43 10.86 11.26 -12.09
C LEU A 43 11.65 11.97 -11.00
N GLY A 44 12.12 13.19 -11.30
CA GLY A 44 12.83 14.07 -10.38
C GLY A 44 14.24 14.40 -10.81
N PRO A 45 14.94 15.30 -10.11
CA PRO A 45 14.37 16.07 -8.99
C PRO A 45 13.43 17.17 -9.48
N PHE A 46 12.55 17.63 -8.58
CA PHE A 46 11.63 18.72 -8.85
C PHE A 46 11.49 19.64 -7.65
N SER A 47 11.55 20.94 -7.90
CA SER A 47 11.21 22.02 -6.98
C SER A 47 10.65 23.20 -7.77
N SER A 48 9.99 24.12 -7.11
CA SER A 48 9.45 25.31 -7.76
C SER A 48 9.69 26.54 -6.90
N GLU A 49 9.86 27.69 -7.54
CA GLU A 49 9.92 28.97 -6.84
C GLU A 49 8.55 29.41 -6.32
N GLY A 50 8.55 30.29 -5.33
CA GLY A 50 7.34 30.84 -4.72
C GLY A 50 6.62 29.84 -3.83
N ASP A 51 5.30 29.77 -3.95
CA ASP A 51 4.41 28.96 -3.11
C ASP A 51 3.81 27.74 -3.83
N TRP A 52 4.28 27.44 -5.03
CA TRP A 52 3.72 26.38 -5.85
C TRP A 52 3.77 25.01 -5.15
N MET A 53 4.90 24.67 -4.51
CA MET A 53 5.05 23.41 -3.78
C MET A 53 4.01 23.27 -2.65
N GLU A 54 3.77 24.37 -1.93
CA GLU A 54 2.79 24.42 -0.85
C GLU A 54 1.34 24.37 -1.38
N THR A 55 1.03 25.15 -2.40
CA THR A 55 -0.34 25.30 -2.91
C THR A 55 -0.82 24.12 -3.76
N GLN A 56 0.08 23.47 -4.50
CA GLN A 56 -0.27 22.36 -5.40
C GLN A 56 -0.04 20.98 -4.78
N LEU A 57 1.04 20.82 -4.00
CA LEU A 57 1.42 19.53 -3.45
C LEU A 57 1.14 19.39 -1.94
N ASN A 58 0.72 20.48 -1.28
CA ASN A 58 0.50 20.52 0.17
C ASN A 58 1.74 20.05 0.97
N VAL A 59 2.93 20.46 0.52
CA VAL A 59 4.20 20.25 1.20
C VAL A 59 4.77 21.61 1.63
N GLN A 60 5.83 21.62 2.47
CA GLN A 60 6.48 22.88 2.84
C GLN A 60 7.07 23.57 1.60
N ARG A 61 7.06 24.92 1.59
CA ARG A 61 7.41 25.75 0.42
C ARG A 61 8.77 25.42 -0.18
N ASP A 62 9.78 25.21 0.67
CA ASP A 62 11.17 24.96 0.25
C ASP A 62 11.47 23.44 0.07
N THR A 63 10.42 22.64 -0.08
CA THR A 63 10.55 21.20 -0.30
C THR A 63 11.09 20.88 -1.69
N VAL A 64 12.01 19.95 -1.78
CA VAL A 64 12.46 19.33 -3.02
C VAL A 64 11.91 17.92 -3.10
N MET A 65 11.13 17.59 -4.13
CA MET A 65 10.84 16.21 -4.49
C MET A 65 12.09 15.66 -5.16
N LYS A 66 12.89 14.89 -4.42
CA LYS A 66 14.16 14.34 -4.92
C LYS A 66 13.94 13.35 -6.03
N LYS A 67 13.00 12.43 -5.80
CA LYS A 67 12.63 11.36 -6.73
C LYS A 67 11.23 10.86 -6.43
N LEU A 68 10.56 10.35 -7.46
CA LEU A 68 9.41 9.46 -7.32
C LEU A 68 9.55 8.25 -8.24
N ARG A 69 8.93 7.14 -7.86
CA ARG A 69 8.93 5.91 -8.65
C ARG A 69 7.54 5.30 -8.65
N PHE A 70 7.08 4.87 -9.83
CA PHE A 70 5.88 4.05 -9.94
C PHE A 70 6.23 2.57 -9.93
N LEU A 71 5.46 1.80 -9.14
CA LEU A 71 5.54 0.34 -9.08
C LEU A 71 4.16 -0.26 -9.28
N ARG A 72 4.12 -1.47 -9.84
CA ARG A 72 2.94 -2.32 -9.94
C ARG A 72 3.16 -3.61 -9.17
N CYS A 73 2.25 -3.94 -8.24
CA CYS A 73 2.29 -5.17 -7.47
C CYS A 73 1.12 -6.06 -7.92
N ALA A 74 1.34 -6.84 -8.98
CA ALA A 74 0.33 -7.72 -9.61
C ALA A 74 -0.97 -6.97 -9.95
N HIS A 75 -2.08 -7.26 -9.26
CA HIS A 75 -3.38 -6.60 -9.41
C HIS A 75 -3.63 -5.61 -8.27
N GLY A 76 -4.39 -4.55 -8.54
CA GLY A 76 -4.72 -3.51 -7.58
C GLY A 76 -4.16 -2.14 -7.99
N PRO A 77 -4.28 -1.12 -7.11
CA PRO A 77 -3.73 0.20 -7.37
C PRO A 77 -2.20 0.14 -7.45
N ASN A 78 -1.64 0.98 -8.32
CA ASN A 78 -0.20 1.16 -8.39
C ASN A 78 0.33 1.82 -7.11
N LEU A 79 1.63 1.74 -6.88
CA LEU A 79 2.31 2.47 -5.83
C LEU A 79 3.06 3.64 -6.46
N GLU A 80 2.83 4.86 -5.95
CA GLU A 80 3.59 6.06 -6.28
C GLU A 80 4.44 6.43 -5.08
N ILE A 81 5.72 6.10 -5.12
CA ILE A 81 6.62 6.22 -3.97
C ILE A 81 7.51 7.44 -4.13
N PHE A 82 7.50 8.32 -3.13
CA PHE A 82 8.23 9.57 -3.11
C PHE A 82 9.42 9.55 -2.14
N GLU A 83 10.47 10.26 -2.51
CA GLU A 83 11.51 10.72 -1.61
C GLU A 83 11.56 12.24 -1.67
N TYR A 84 11.28 12.89 -0.54
CA TYR A 84 11.34 14.33 -0.39
C TYR A 84 12.52 14.76 0.50
N ASP A 85 13.06 15.94 0.21
CA ASP A 85 13.86 16.75 1.13
C ASP A 85 12.98 17.95 1.53
N ALA A 86 12.47 17.94 2.75
CA ALA A 86 11.53 18.93 3.23
C ALA A 86 11.95 19.45 4.61
N PRO A 87 11.84 20.78 4.85
CA PRO A 87 12.01 21.34 6.18
C PRO A 87 11.09 20.65 7.19
N ASP A 88 11.62 20.30 8.36
CA ASP A 88 10.85 19.66 9.46
C ASP A 88 10.19 18.34 9.08
N GLN A 89 10.73 17.61 8.10
CA GLN A 89 10.22 16.29 7.73
C GLN A 89 10.23 15.33 8.92
N ARG A 90 9.11 14.65 9.14
CA ARG A 90 9.02 13.56 10.14
C ARG A 90 9.49 12.26 9.49
N PRO A 91 10.65 11.71 9.89
CA PRO A 91 11.22 10.53 9.23
C PRO A 91 10.56 9.21 9.69
N THR A 92 9.82 9.24 10.80
CA THR A 92 9.17 8.04 11.35
C THR A 92 7.76 7.90 10.81
N PRO A 93 7.39 6.78 10.18
CA PRO A 93 6.02 6.51 9.77
C PRO A 93 5.04 6.58 10.96
N PRO A 94 3.80 7.06 10.77
CA PRO A 94 2.79 7.04 11.81
C PRO A 94 2.43 5.59 12.16
N LYS A 95 2.06 5.36 13.41
CA LYS A 95 1.47 4.07 13.81
C LYS A 95 0.10 3.91 13.16
N ASN A 96 -0.33 2.67 12.98
CA ASN A 96 -1.67 2.37 12.43
C ASN A 96 -2.83 3.01 13.21
N SER A 97 -2.61 3.36 14.49
CA SER A 97 -3.57 4.05 15.36
C SER A 97 -3.54 5.57 15.27
N ASP A 98 -2.56 6.16 14.61
CA ASP A 98 -2.45 7.62 14.48
C ASP A 98 -3.36 8.14 13.36
N VAL A 99 -3.78 9.40 13.44
CA VAL A 99 -4.46 10.06 12.30
C VAL A 99 -3.47 10.18 11.15
N GLY A 100 -3.82 9.60 9.99
CA GLY A 100 -2.90 9.41 8.86
C GLY A 100 -2.16 8.06 8.91
N GLY A 101 -2.29 7.29 10.00
CA GLY A 101 -1.81 5.92 10.06
C GLY A 101 -2.56 5.04 9.06
N HIS A 102 -1.81 4.20 8.36
CA HIS A 102 -2.33 3.33 7.31
C HIS A 102 -1.44 2.11 7.13
N HIS A 103 -1.94 1.13 6.43
CA HIS A 103 -1.17 -0.01 5.95
C HIS A 103 -1.62 -0.40 4.54
N ILE A 104 -0.75 -1.04 3.80
CA ILE A 104 -1.06 -1.66 2.50
C ILE A 104 -1.08 -3.17 2.72
N ALA A 105 -2.17 -3.80 2.29
CA ALA A 105 -2.35 -5.24 2.42
C ALA A 105 -2.07 -5.96 1.09
N PHE A 106 -1.28 -7.03 1.15
CA PHE A 106 -0.95 -7.89 0.03
C PHE A 106 -1.67 -9.24 0.17
N TYR A 107 -2.49 -9.55 -0.80
CA TYR A 107 -3.15 -10.85 -0.88
C TYR A 107 -2.21 -11.91 -1.46
N VAL A 108 -2.21 -13.10 -0.86
CA VAL A 108 -1.47 -14.27 -1.36
C VAL A 108 -2.35 -15.52 -1.31
N ASP A 109 -2.14 -16.43 -2.24
CA ASP A 109 -2.85 -17.73 -2.27
C ASP A 109 -2.33 -18.68 -1.19
N ASP A 110 -1.03 -18.68 -0.93
CA ASP A 110 -0.33 -19.53 0.04
C ASP A 110 0.27 -18.67 1.16
N PHE A 111 -0.50 -18.50 2.22
CA PHE A 111 -0.12 -17.66 3.35
C PHE A 111 1.16 -18.13 4.06
N ASP A 112 1.27 -19.44 4.34
CA ASP A 112 2.39 -19.99 5.10
C ASP A 112 3.71 -19.85 4.33
N ARG A 113 3.68 -20.14 3.04
CA ARG A 113 4.84 -19.98 2.17
C ARG A 113 5.25 -18.52 2.01
N ALA A 114 4.30 -17.61 1.92
CA ALA A 114 4.58 -16.17 1.83
C ALA A 114 5.16 -15.64 3.16
N LEU A 115 4.62 -16.05 4.30
CA LEU A 115 5.14 -15.69 5.62
C LEU A 115 6.58 -16.19 5.81
N GLU A 116 6.85 -17.44 5.42
CA GLU A 116 8.21 -18.00 5.46
C GLU A 116 9.17 -17.26 4.53
N HIS A 117 8.69 -16.80 3.37
CA HIS A 117 9.48 -15.95 2.46
C HIS A 117 9.88 -14.63 3.12
N LEU A 118 8.94 -13.91 3.77
CA LEU A 118 9.23 -12.68 4.49
C LEU A 118 10.27 -12.90 5.59
N ARG A 119 10.12 -13.97 6.38
CA ARG A 119 11.07 -14.34 7.45
C ARG A 119 12.48 -14.61 6.91
N ARG A 120 12.62 -15.32 5.81
CA ARG A 120 13.91 -15.59 5.16
C ARG A 120 14.60 -14.33 4.63
N HIS A 121 13.83 -13.30 4.30
CA HIS A 121 14.37 -12.00 3.91
C HIS A 121 14.61 -11.06 5.10
N GLY A 122 14.49 -11.55 6.34
CA GLY A 122 14.73 -10.77 7.54
C GLY A 122 13.70 -9.68 7.82
N VAL A 123 12.51 -9.78 7.24
CA VAL A 123 11.42 -8.83 7.45
C VAL A 123 10.88 -8.95 8.88
N GLU A 124 10.70 -7.83 9.56
CA GLU A 124 10.13 -7.78 10.91
C GLU A 124 8.64 -8.12 10.88
N ILE A 125 8.26 -9.23 11.51
CA ILE A 125 6.89 -9.72 11.61
C ILE A 125 6.30 -9.30 12.96
N LEU A 126 5.06 -8.79 12.96
CA LEU A 126 4.38 -8.32 14.16
C LEU A 126 3.42 -9.38 14.70
N GLY A 127 3.85 -10.05 15.78
CA GLY A 127 3.03 -11.07 16.46
C GLY A 127 2.86 -12.38 15.67
N ASP A 128 1.74 -13.05 15.91
CA ASP A 128 1.38 -14.34 15.29
C ASP A 128 0.25 -14.17 14.28
N PRO A 129 0.13 -15.07 13.28
CA PRO A 129 -0.99 -15.06 12.33
C PRO A 129 -2.35 -15.10 13.03
N VAL A 130 -3.26 -14.27 12.59
CA VAL A 130 -4.64 -14.22 13.10
C VAL A 130 -5.58 -14.89 12.12
N VAL A 131 -6.22 -15.97 12.55
CA VAL A 131 -7.23 -16.70 11.77
C VAL A 131 -8.62 -16.25 12.19
N ARG A 132 -9.42 -15.76 11.26
CA ARG A 132 -10.81 -15.36 11.51
C ARG A 132 -11.75 -16.51 11.25
N THR A 133 -12.34 -17.05 12.32
CA THR A 133 -13.24 -18.23 12.25
C THR A 133 -14.73 -17.88 12.26
N SER A 134 -15.06 -16.59 12.50
CA SER A 134 -16.46 -16.12 12.58
C SER A 134 -16.59 -14.65 12.17
N GLY A 135 -17.84 -14.23 11.93
CA GLY A 135 -18.18 -12.86 11.52
C GLY A 135 -17.85 -12.55 10.07
N PRO A 136 -17.97 -11.29 9.64
CA PRO A 136 -17.82 -10.88 8.24
C PRO A 136 -16.47 -11.23 7.61
N SER A 137 -15.42 -11.32 8.41
CA SER A 137 -14.06 -11.68 7.95
C SER A 137 -13.75 -13.17 8.12
N ALA A 138 -14.71 -14.03 8.45
CA ALA A 138 -14.47 -15.48 8.56
C ALA A 138 -13.84 -16.02 7.27
N GLY A 139 -12.84 -16.90 7.40
CA GLY A 139 -12.07 -17.45 6.28
C GLY A 139 -10.75 -16.69 6.01
N GLN A 140 -10.55 -15.51 6.60
CA GLN A 140 -9.34 -14.70 6.42
C GLN A 140 -8.27 -15.13 7.43
N THR A 141 -7.03 -15.26 6.96
CA THR A 141 -5.79 -15.29 7.76
C THR A 141 -4.97 -14.06 7.42
N TRP A 142 -4.44 -13.38 8.43
CA TRP A 142 -3.64 -12.18 8.22
C TRP A 142 -2.54 -12.01 9.27
N ILE A 143 -1.52 -11.22 8.94
CA ILE A 143 -0.45 -10.79 9.84
C ILE A 143 0.12 -9.45 9.37
N TYR A 144 0.53 -8.60 10.32
CA TYR A 144 1.27 -7.40 10.01
C TYR A 144 2.78 -7.66 9.96
N PHE A 145 3.47 -6.85 9.16
CA PHE A 145 4.92 -6.79 9.09
C PHE A 145 5.39 -5.38 8.77
N LEU A 146 6.67 -5.09 8.98
CA LEU A 146 7.23 -3.77 8.73
C LEU A 146 8.17 -3.79 7.52
N ALA A 147 8.04 -2.77 6.67
CA ALA A 147 9.07 -2.44 5.71
C ALA A 147 10.34 -1.95 6.42
N PRO A 148 11.53 -1.96 5.78
CA PRO A 148 12.80 -1.58 6.42
C PRO A 148 12.78 -0.21 7.13
N TRP A 149 12.01 0.75 6.63
CA TRP A 149 11.85 2.09 7.22
C TRP A 149 10.71 2.19 8.24
N GLY A 150 10.09 1.07 8.64
CA GLY A 150 9.07 1.00 9.70
C GLY A 150 7.62 1.21 9.22
N MET A 151 7.35 1.35 7.91
CA MET A 151 5.98 1.40 7.40
C MET A 151 5.28 0.07 7.62
N GLN A 152 4.05 0.12 8.18
CA GLN A 152 3.26 -1.07 8.41
C GLN A 152 2.64 -1.59 7.12
N LEU A 153 2.76 -2.90 6.91
CA LEU A 153 2.20 -3.65 5.80
C LEU A 153 1.44 -4.87 6.35
N GLU A 154 0.58 -5.45 5.53
CA GLU A 154 -0.22 -6.62 5.90
C GLU A 154 -0.06 -7.72 4.86
N LEU A 155 0.11 -8.95 5.32
CA LEU A 155 -0.04 -10.15 4.51
C LEU A 155 -1.38 -10.78 4.84
N LEU A 156 -2.18 -11.12 3.82
CA LEU A 156 -3.47 -11.75 4.04
C LEU A 156 -3.82 -12.78 2.96
N SER A 157 -4.66 -13.75 3.34
CA SER A 157 -5.19 -14.79 2.46
C SER A 157 -6.61 -15.16 2.88
N TYR A 158 -7.48 -15.42 1.90
CA TYR A 158 -8.85 -15.94 2.08
C TYR A 158 -9.29 -16.72 0.83
N PRO A 159 -8.63 -17.86 0.52
CA PRO A 159 -8.81 -18.56 -0.75
C PRO A 159 -10.22 -19.15 -0.94
N SER A 160 -10.99 -19.28 0.14
CA SER A 160 -12.40 -19.70 0.10
C SER A 160 -13.40 -18.57 0.26
N GLY A 161 -12.96 -17.31 0.08
CA GLY A 161 -13.78 -16.12 0.30
C GLY A 161 -13.90 -15.75 1.78
N LYS A 162 -14.76 -14.75 2.06
CA LYS A 162 -15.00 -14.22 3.41
C LYS A 162 -16.47 -14.38 3.80
N GLY A 163 -16.73 -14.45 5.10
CA GLY A 163 -18.07 -14.66 5.65
C GLY A 163 -19.11 -13.64 5.19
N TYR A 164 -18.74 -12.36 5.00
CA TYR A 164 -19.64 -11.29 4.55
C TYR A 164 -20.26 -11.57 3.17
N GLU A 165 -19.63 -12.37 2.33
CA GLU A 165 -20.06 -12.66 0.97
C GLU A 165 -21.40 -13.43 0.91
N GLN A 166 -21.84 -13.99 2.04
CA GLN A 166 -23.13 -14.64 2.19
C GLN A 166 -24.29 -13.61 2.36
N ASP A 167 -23.96 -12.42 2.88
CA ASP A 167 -24.95 -11.40 3.26
C ASP A 167 -25.07 -10.26 2.24
N PHE A 168 -24.15 -10.19 1.26
CA PHE A 168 -24.09 -9.09 0.29
C PHE A 168 -24.10 -9.61 -1.16
N GLU A 169 -24.97 -9.03 -1.98
CA GLU A 169 -25.03 -9.29 -3.42
C GLU A 169 -23.76 -8.77 -4.14
N ASN A 170 -23.34 -7.55 -3.78
CA ASN A 170 -22.08 -6.96 -4.30
C ASN A 170 -20.93 -7.30 -3.36
N LYS A 171 -19.81 -7.74 -3.92
CA LYS A 171 -18.62 -8.09 -3.18
C LYS A 171 -17.55 -7.00 -3.22
N LEU A 172 -16.69 -7.01 -2.22
CA LEU A 172 -15.46 -6.22 -2.28
C LEU A 172 -14.57 -6.76 -3.40
N TRP A 173 -13.88 -5.86 -4.09
CA TRP A 173 -12.89 -6.27 -5.08
C TRP A 173 -11.86 -7.24 -4.48
N ASN A 174 -11.51 -8.29 -5.23
CA ASN A 174 -10.62 -9.34 -4.78
C ASN A 174 -9.47 -9.50 -5.79
N PRO A 175 -8.19 -9.35 -5.39
CA PRO A 175 -7.06 -9.50 -6.30
C PRO A 175 -6.90 -10.92 -6.88
N ALA A 176 -7.47 -11.96 -6.24
CA ALA A 176 -7.52 -13.31 -6.81
C ALA A 176 -8.51 -13.44 -7.98
N HIS A 177 -9.46 -12.52 -8.08
CA HIS A 177 -10.50 -12.46 -9.12
C HIS A 177 -10.64 -11.02 -9.66
N PRO A 178 -9.60 -10.50 -10.32
CA PRO A 178 -9.53 -9.08 -10.69
C PRO A 178 -10.55 -8.64 -11.74
N GLU A 179 -11.20 -9.59 -12.41
CA GLU A 179 -12.21 -9.35 -13.46
C GLU A 179 -13.64 -9.21 -12.90
N ASP A 180 -13.86 -9.53 -11.62
CA ASP A 180 -15.19 -9.51 -10.97
C ASP A 180 -15.65 -8.11 -10.58
#